data_b1a06d44df0ae627507a54e8287350f9
#
_entry.id   b1a06d44df0ae627507a54e8287350f9
#
_cell.length_a   1.000
_cell.length_b   1.000
_cell.length_c   1.000
_cell.angle_alpha   90.00
_cell.angle_beta   90.00
_cell.angle_gamma   90.00
#
_symmetry.space_group_name_H-M   'P 1'
#
loop_
_entity.id
_entity.type
_entity.pdbx_description
1 polymer ?
#
loop_
_entity_poly.entity_id
_entity_poly.type
_entity_poly.pdbx_seq_one_letter_code
_entity_poly.pdbx_strand_id
1 'polypeptide(L)'
;MSAELDRRLRDIVERFLAEADGVVPELDEEDNLLEGGHLDSTRFFELIAQIEEELGLRIDFFEADPADLVSIAGLTRHLNEVSHDRARLQRP
;
A
#
# COMPACT_ATOMS: atom_id res chain seq x y z
N MET A 1 -14.06 0.30 -7.90
CA MET A 1 -13.27 -0.85 -7.53
C MET A 1 -12.27 -1.19 -8.63
N SER A 2 -11.05 -1.47 -8.29
CA SER A 2 -10.01 -1.62 -9.30
C SER A 2 -9.13 -2.84 -9.03
N ALA A 3 -9.32 -3.89 -9.81
CA ALA A 3 -8.44 -5.05 -9.79
C ALA A 3 -7.04 -4.66 -10.26
N GLU A 4 -6.95 -3.67 -11.12
CA GLU A 4 -5.67 -3.16 -11.57
C GLU A 4 -4.91 -2.47 -10.45
N LEU A 5 -5.60 -1.68 -9.63
CA LEU A 5 -4.97 -1.02 -8.48
C LEU A 5 -4.44 -2.05 -7.48
N ASP A 6 -5.24 -3.07 -7.20
CA ASP A 6 -4.84 -4.14 -6.30
C ASP A 6 -3.57 -4.85 -6.81
N ARG A 7 -3.55 -5.16 -8.09
CA ARG A 7 -2.41 -5.83 -8.72
C ARG A 7 -1.16 -4.95 -8.69
N ARG A 8 -1.32 -3.68 -9.01
CA ARG A 8 -0.19 -2.75 -9.01
C ARG A 8 0.37 -2.55 -7.62
N LEU A 9 -0.51 -2.44 -6.63
CA LEU A 9 -0.08 -2.28 -5.25
C LEU A 9 0.69 -3.51 -4.78
N ARG A 10 0.17 -4.69 -5.04
CA ARG A 10 0.85 -5.94 -4.66
C ARG A 10 2.22 -6.02 -5.33
N ASP A 11 2.31 -5.66 -6.60
CA ASP A 11 3.56 -5.67 -7.33
C ASP A 11 4.59 -4.72 -6.70
N ILE A 12 4.16 -3.52 -6.31
CA ILE A 12 5.05 -2.56 -5.66
C ILE A 12 5.57 -3.12 -4.34
N VAL A 13 4.68 -3.69 -3.53
CA VAL A 13 5.05 -4.26 -2.24
C VAL A 13 6.03 -5.41 -2.43
N GLU A 14 5.75 -6.31 -3.35
CA GLU A 14 6.62 -7.46 -3.59
C GLU A 14 8.00 -7.05 -4.09
N ARG A 15 8.05 -6.08 -5.00
CA ARG A 15 9.33 -5.56 -5.48
C ARG A 15 10.13 -4.91 -4.37
N PHE A 16 9.45 -4.13 -3.52
CA PHE A 16 10.12 -3.47 -2.42
C PHE A 16 10.73 -4.47 -1.44
N LEU A 17 9.97 -5.50 -1.11
CA LEU A 17 10.46 -6.53 -0.19
C LEU A 17 11.58 -7.37 -0.82
N ALA A 18 11.48 -7.64 -2.11
CA ALA A 18 12.52 -8.38 -2.82
C ALA A 18 13.83 -7.62 -2.85
N GLU A 19 13.77 -6.30 -3.02
CA GLU A 19 14.98 -5.48 -3.01
C GLU A 19 15.64 -5.49 -1.65
N ALA A 20 14.85 -5.52 -0.57
CA ALA A 20 15.39 -5.53 0.78
C ALA A 20 16.00 -6.87 1.14
N ASP A 21 15.34 -7.97 0.78
CA ASP A 21 15.71 -9.32 1.24
C ASP A 21 16.31 -10.19 0.14
N GLY A 22 16.22 -9.77 -1.10
CA GLY A 22 16.73 -10.54 -2.23
C GLY A 22 15.77 -11.60 -2.74
N VAL A 23 14.67 -11.82 -2.06
CA VAL A 23 13.64 -12.79 -2.48
C VAL A 23 12.26 -12.19 -2.22
N VAL A 24 11.29 -12.61 -3.01
CA VAL A 24 9.90 -12.23 -2.81
C VAL A 24 9.31 -13.18 -1.76
N PRO A 25 8.88 -12.67 -0.61
CA PRO A 25 8.28 -13.52 0.40
C PRO A 25 6.88 -13.95 0.00
N GLU A 26 6.42 -15.06 0.55
CA GLU A 26 5.02 -15.44 0.41
C GLU A 26 4.19 -14.56 1.33
N LEU A 27 3.31 -13.76 0.73
CA LEU A 27 2.47 -12.84 1.47
C LEU A 27 1.01 -13.10 1.20
N ASP A 28 0.26 -13.18 2.29
CA ASP A 28 -1.18 -13.11 2.22
C ASP A 28 -1.57 -11.64 2.23
N GLU A 29 -2.66 -11.29 1.57
CA GLU A 29 -3.13 -9.91 1.53
C GLU A 29 -3.49 -9.38 2.91
N GLU A 30 -3.85 -10.26 3.84
CA GLU A 30 -4.22 -9.89 5.20
C GLU A 30 -3.03 -9.85 6.15
N ASP A 31 -1.84 -10.26 5.71
CA ASP A 31 -0.67 -10.29 6.58
C ASP A 31 -0.26 -8.89 6.99
N ASN A 32 0.08 -8.76 8.27
CA ASN A 32 0.62 -7.51 8.81
C ASN A 32 2.10 -7.43 8.47
N LEU A 33 2.46 -6.45 7.64
CA LEU A 33 3.82 -6.31 7.13
C LEU A 33 4.82 -5.96 8.23
N LEU A 34 4.38 -5.26 9.27
CA LEU A 34 5.25 -4.90 10.39
C LEU A 34 5.39 -6.04 11.38
N GLU A 35 4.28 -6.63 11.81
CA GLU A 35 4.30 -7.72 12.79
C GLU A 35 4.89 -8.99 12.23
N GLY A 36 4.76 -9.19 10.92
CA GLY A 36 5.33 -10.37 10.27
C GLY A 36 6.84 -10.34 10.12
N GLY A 37 7.48 -9.23 10.51
CA GLY A 37 8.92 -9.13 10.43
C GLY A 37 9.47 -8.80 9.06
N HIS A 38 8.61 -8.49 8.11
CA HIS A 38 9.04 -8.16 6.75
C HIS A 38 9.63 -6.75 6.67
N LEU A 39 9.09 -5.82 7.47
CA LEU A 39 9.51 -4.43 7.44
C LEU A 39 9.57 -3.88 8.86
N ASP A 40 10.52 -2.97 9.12
CA ASP A 40 10.47 -2.14 10.30
C ASP A 40 9.74 -0.84 9.97
N SER A 41 9.58 0.04 10.96
CA SER A 41 8.82 1.29 10.77
C SER A 41 9.42 2.18 9.69
N THR A 42 10.74 2.30 9.66
CA THR A 42 11.43 3.14 8.68
C THR A 42 11.20 2.62 7.27
N ARG A 43 11.37 1.33 7.07
CA ARG A 43 11.16 0.71 5.76
C ARG A 43 9.69 0.78 5.35
N PHE A 44 8.78 0.65 6.31
CA PHE A 44 7.36 0.78 6.02
C PHE A 44 7.04 2.16 5.45
N PHE A 45 7.58 3.22 6.05
CA PHE A 45 7.36 4.57 5.54
C PHE A 45 7.99 4.77 4.17
N GLU A 46 9.14 4.14 3.91
CA GLU A 46 9.74 4.17 2.58
C GLU A 46 8.84 3.50 1.56
N LEU A 47 8.24 2.37 1.93
CA LEU A 47 7.29 1.67 1.06
C LEU A 47 6.08 2.55 0.77
N ILE A 48 5.54 3.21 1.79
CA ILE A 48 4.40 4.09 1.61
C ILE A 48 4.73 5.22 0.63
N ALA A 49 5.91 5.83 0.77
CA ALA A 49 6.33 6.88 -0.15
C ALA A 49 6.45 6.37 -1.59
N GLN A 50 6.96 5.16 -1.75
CA GLN A 50 7.07 4.54 -3.06
C GLN A 50 5.70 4.29 -3.69
N ILE A 51 4.76 3.80 -2.89
CA ILE A 51 3.39 3.58 -3.36
C ILE A 51 2.75 4.88 -3.83
N GLU A 52 2.90 5.93 -3.02
CA GLU A 52 2.35 7.24 -3.37
C GLU A 52 2.93 7.76 -4.67
N GLU A 53 4.24 7.61 -4.84
CA GLU A 53 4.91 8.08 -6.03
C GLU A 53 4.49 7.32 -7.28
N GLU A 54 4.45 6.00 -7.19
CA GLU A 54 4.14 5.18 -8.36
C GLU A 54 2.68 5.23 -8.77
N LEU A 55 1.78 5.35 -7.81
CA LEU A 55 0.34 5.38 -8.10
C LEU A 55 -0.22 6.79 -8.24
N GLY A 56 0.54 7.81 -7.84
CA GLY A 56 0.07 9.18 -7.89
C GLY A 56 -1.06 9.46 -6.92
N LEU A 57 -1.13 8.72 -5.84
CA LEU A 57 -2.16 8.85 -4.81
C LEU A 57 -1.52 9.17 -3.48
N ARG A 58 -2.30 9.78 -2.58
CA ARG A 58 -1.85 10.06 -1.24
C ARG A 58 -2.51 9.13 -0.24
N ILE A 59 -1.72 8.65 0.70
CA ILE A 59 -2.21 7.82 1.79
C ILE A 59 -2.44 8.73 2.99
N ASP A 60 -3.67 8.76 3.48
CA ASP A 60 -4.07 9.64 4.57
C ASP A 60 -4.06 8.91 5.90
N PHE A 61 -3.01 9.15 6.67
CA PHE A 61 -2.84 8.50 7.97
C PHE A 61 -3.79 9.06 9.03
N PHE A 62 -4.41 10.19 8.78
CA PHE A 62 -5.36 10.78 9.73
C PHE A 62 -6.75 10.18 9.58
N GLU A 63 -7.15 9.85 8.38
CA GLU A 63 -8.48 9.29 8.14
C GLU A 63 -8.49 7.77 8.20
N ALA A 64 -7.40 7.13 7.80
CA ALA A 64 -7.32 5.68 7.81
C ALA A 64 -6.84 5.18 9.16
N ASP A 65 -7.37 4.03 9.58
CA ASP A 65 -6.87 3.36 10.77
C ASP A 65 -5.47 2.82 10.45
N PRO A 66 -4.44 3.17 11.22
CA PRO A 66 -3.10 2.64 10.97
C PRO A 66 -3.05 1.11 10.90
N ALA A 67 -3.91 0.43 11.65
CA ALA A 67 -3.96 -1.01 11.62
C ALA A 67 -4.38 -1.56 10.25
N ASP A 68 -5.15 -0.78 9.49
CA ASP A 68 -5.56 -1.17 8.14
C ASP A 68 -4.45 -0.93 7.11
N LEU A 69 -3.55 0.01 7.38
CA LEU A 69 -2.53 0.38 6.41
C LEU A 69 -1.32 -0.54 6.41
N VAL A 70 -1.24 -1.48 7.35
CA VAL A 70 -0.09 -2.37 7.47
C VAL A 70 -0.25 -3.67 6.69
N SER A 71 -1.33 -3.83 5.93
CA SER A 71 -1.55 -5.01 5.08
C SER A 71 -1.87 -4.59 3.66
N ILE A 72 -1.64 -5.48 2.71
CA ILE A 72 -1.96 -5.20 1.30
C ILE A 72 -3.47 -4.97 1.14
N ALA A 73 -4.29 -5.78 1.80
CA ALA A 73 -5.75 -5.64 1.71
C ALA A 73 -6.21 -4.29 2.25
N GLY A 74 -5.67 -3.87 3.40
CA GLY A 74 -6.03 -2.58 3.98
C GLY A 74 -5.58 -1.41 3.13
N LEU A 75 -4.35 -1.47 2.60
CA LEU A 75 -3.84 -0.45 1.70
C LEU A 75 -4.70 -0.36 0.44
N THR A 76 -5.08 -1.49 -0.12
CA THR A 76 -5.92 -1.51 -1.32
C THR A 76 -7.25 -0.82 -1.06
N ARG A 77 -7.89 -1.14 0.06
CA ARG A 77 -9.17 -0.51 0.42
C ARG A 77 -9.02 1.01 0.55
N HIS A 78 -8.00 1.44 1.27
CA HIS A 78 -7.77 2.87 1.49
C HIS A 78 -7.49 3.59 0.18
N LEU A 79 -6.63 3.02 -0.66
CA LEU A 79 -6.27 3.65 -1.93
C LEU A 79 -7.44 3.69 -2.91
N ASN A 80 -8.31 2.70 -2.88
CA ASN A 80 -9.54 2.74 -3.67
C ASN A 80 -10.43 3.90 -3.25
N GLU A 81 -10.54 4.14 -1.95
CA GLU A 81 -11.34 5.26 -1.44
C GLU A 81 -10.72 6.60 -1.83
N VAL A 82 -9.41 6.74 -1.69
CA VAL A 82 -8.69 7.97 -2.04
C VAL A 82 -8.82 8.23 -3.55
N SER A 83 -8.65 7.21 -4.36
CA SER A 83 -8.76 7.34 -5.81
C SER A 83 -10.17 7.78 -6.22
N HIS A 84 -11.18 7.23 -5.57
CA HIS A 84 -12.56 7.59 -5.84
C HIS A 84 -12.85 9.04 -5.46
N ASP A 85 -12.38 9.47 -4.31
CA ASP A 85 -12.55 10.85 -3.85
C ASP A 85 -11.81 11.82 -4.76
N ARG A 86 -10.61 11.47 -5.20
CA ARG A 86 -9.84 12.30 -6.10
C ARG A 86 -10.56 12.50 -7.42
N ALA A 87 -11.15 11.44 -7.97
CA ALA A 87 -11.92 11.52 -9.20
C ALA A 87 -13.12 12.45 -9.03
N ARG A 88 -13.76 12.37 -7.86
CA ARG A 88 -14.91 13.23 -7.55
C ARG A 88 -14.51 14.69 -7.46
N LEU A 89 -13.38 14.97 -6.81
CA LEU A 89 -12.89 16.33 -6.63
C LEU A 89 -12.41 16.97 -7.91
N GLN A 90 -12.00 16.19 -8.88
CA GLN A 90 -11.53 16.70 -10.17
C GLN A 90 -12.65 17.05 -11.14
N ARG A 91 -13.85 16.75 -10.78
CA ARG A 91 -14.99 17.09 -11.63
C ARG A 91 -15.27 18.57 -11.58
N PRO A 92 -15.52 19.18 -12.74
CA PRO A 92 -15.90 20.60 -12.78
C PRO A 92 -17.27 20.83 -12.18
#